data_1014a95e2e5b1b8ce60473673489bf5a
#
_entry.id   1014a95e2e5b1b8ce60473673489bf5a
#
_cell.length_a   1.000
_cell.length_b   1.000
_cell.length_c   1.000
_cell.angle_alpha   90.00
_cell.angle_beta   90.00
_cell.angle_gamma   90.00
#
_symmetry.space_group_name_H-M   'P 1'
#
loop_
_entity.id
_entity.type
_entity.pdbx_description
1 polymer ?
#
loop_
_entity_poly.entity_id
_entity_poly.type
_entity_poly.pdbx_seq_one_letter_code
_entity_poly.pdbx_strand_id
1 'polypeptide(L)'
;MSLTGGCFCGQVRYRIDAPLGEGRCCHCSRCRKAFSGAGSAYSEVVPGSHSWTSGAENVRFYETAPGWGMGFCKTCGTTLCGVAGDTVHGVTLGTVDGDPGVVIGAHIFVDSKAPWDHIGGDAPQYAEHAPQRSNSANGEIN
;
A
#
# COMPACT_ATOMS: atom_id res chain seq x y z
N MET A 1 15.50 -7.23 10.36
CA MET A 1 15.13 -5.85 10.51
C MET A 1 13.64 -5.68 10.40
N SER A 2 13.05 -4.90 11.23
CA SER A 2 11.60 -4.70 11.18
C SER A 2 11.28 -3.25 10.92
N LEU A 3 10.13 -3.03 10.26
CA LEU A 3 9.59 -1.70 10.05
C LEU A 3 8.39 -1.54 10.96
N THR A 4 8.12 -0.33 11.38
CA THR A 4 6.92 -0.02 12.16
C THR A 4 6.14 1.09 11.45
N GLY A 5 4.89 1.20 11.80
CA GLY A 5 4.04 2.26 11.27
C GLY A 5 2.72 2.32 12.00
N GLY A 6 1.86 3.20 11.55
CA GLY A 6 0.55 3.35 12.18
C GLY A 6 -0.28 4.46 11.61
N CYS A 7 -1.44 4.68 12.19
CA CYS A 7 -2.40 5.65 11.71
C CYS A 7 -2.11 7.05 12.25
N PHE A 8 -2.80 8.04 11.67
CA PHE A 8 -2.63 9.44 12.04
C PHE A 8 -2.89 9.71 13.52
N CYS A 9 -3.95 9.11 14.09
CA CYS A 9 -4.26 9.36 15.49
C CYS A 9 -3.41 8.53 16.46
N GLY A 10 -2.63 7.58 15.95
CA GLY A 10 -1.74 6.78 16.77
C GLY A 10 -2.36 5.59 17.47
N GLN A 11 -3.68 5.40 17.36
CA GLN A 11 -4.30 4.27 18.04
C GLN A 11 -3.96 2.94 17.42
N VAL A 12 -3.70 2.89 16.11
CA VAL A 12 -3.35 1.67 15.43
C VAL A 12 -1.86 1.70 15.11
N ARG A 13 -1.16 0.65 15.52
CA ARG A 13 0.26 0.51 15.22
C ARG A 13 0.51 -0.89 14.66
N TYR A 14 1.50 -1.01 13.80
CA TYR A 14 1.86 -2.29 13.22
C TYR A 14 3.36 -2.46 13.10
N ARG A 15 3.79 -3.69 12.84
CA ARG A 15 5.17 -4.02 12.57
C ARG A 15 5.22 -4.97 11.38
N ILE A 16 6.25 -4.83 10.57
CA ILE A 16 6.48 -5.69 9.42
C ILE A 16 7.89 -6.26 9.56
N ASP A 17 8.00 -7.59 9.58
CA ASP A 17 9.24 -8.27 9.85
C ASP A 17 9.91 -8.85 8.60
N ALA A 18 9.70 -8.25 7.46
CA ALA A 18 10.35 -8.65 6.22
C ALA A 18 10.55 -7.41 5.35
N PRO A 19 11.48 -7.42 4.41
CA PRO A 19 11.64 -6.30 3.49
C PRO A 19 10.38 -6.12 2.65
N LEU A 20 10.08 -4.87 2.31
CA LEU A 20 8.95 -4.54 1.45
C LEU A 20 9.32 -4.78 -0.01
N GLY A 21 8.33 -5.01 -0.82
CA GLY A 21 8.49 -5.02 -2.26
C GLY A 21 8.73 -3.62 -2.80
N GLU A 22 8.92 -3.51 -4.11
CA GLU A 22 9.12 -2.22 -4.74
C GLU A 22 7.94 -1.28 -4.48
N GLY A 23 8.24 -0.04 -4.20
CA GLY A 23 7.19 0.95 -4.03
C GLY A 23 6.49 1.24 -5.36
N ARG A 24 5.19 1.37 -5.32
CA ARG A 24 4.38 1.71 -6.48
C ARG A 24 3.38 2.78 -6.15
N CYS A 25 3.00 3.54 -7.16
CA CYS A 25 1.93 4.51 -7.01
C CYS A 25 0.85 4.20 -8.05
N CYS A 26 -0.36 3.94 -7.59
CA CYS A 26 -1.49 3.64 -8.47
C CYS A 26 -2.35 4.88 -8.62
N HIS A 27 -2.57 5.30 -9.86
CA HIS A 27 -3.28 6.54 -10.16
C HIS A 27 -4.73 6.30 -10.62
N CYS A 28 -5.26 5.11 -10.45
CA CYS A 28 -6.63 4.81 -10.88
C CYS A 28 -7.64 5.56 -10.02
N SER A 29 -8.83 5.76 -10.57
CA SER A 29 -9.86 6.53 -9.86
C SER A 29 -10.25 5.89 -8.52
N ARG A 30 -10.17 4.58 -8.41
CA ARG A 30 -10.48 3.89 -7.17
C ARG A 30 -9.45 4.21 -6.10
N CYS A 31 -8.17 4.15 -6.44
CA CYS A 31 -7.11 4.47 -5.51
C CYS A 31 -7.15 5.94 -5.11
N ARG A 32 -7.44 6.83 -6.06
CA ARG A 32 -7.58 8.25 -5.72
C ARG A 32 -8.69 8.46 -4.71
N LYS A 33 -9.81 7.76 -4.84
CA LYS A 33 -10.90 7.91 -3.90
C LYS A 33 -10.60 7.24 -2.57
N ALA A 34 -10.05 6.04 -2.61
CA ALA A 34 -9.78 5.29 -1.38
C ALA A 34 -8.74 5.98 -0.50
N PHE A 35 -7.78 6.66 -1.11
CA PHE A 35 -6.69 7.29 -0.37
C PHE A 35 -6.81 8.82 -0.33
N SER A 36 -7.86 9.34 -0.96
CA SER A 36 -8.18 10.79 -0.95
C SER A 36 -7.01 11.64 -1.43
N GLY A 37 -6.35 11.22 -2.49
CA GLY A 37 -5.19 11.94 -3.01
C GLY A 37 -5.00 11.72 -4.49
N ALA A 38 -3.82 12.06 -4.97
CA ALA A 38 -3.48 11.90 -6.38
C ALA A 38 -3.35 10.43 -6.78
N GLY A 39 -3.10 9.58 -5.83
CA GLY A 39 -2.95 8.14 -6.05
C GLY A 39 -2.67 7.44 -4.75
N SER A 40 -2.29 6.17 -4.85
CA SER A 40 -1.98 5.36 -3.70
C SER A 40 -0.53 4.93 -3.77
N ALA A 41 0.28 5.35 -2.82
CA ALA A 41 1.67 4.90 -2.70
C ALA A 41 1.71 3.70 -1.76
N TYR A 42 2.16 2.57 -2.25
CA TYR A 42 2.12 1.33 -1.49
C TYR A 42 3.29 0.41 -1.85
N SER A 43 3.53 -0.58 -1.01
CA SER A 43 4.45 -1.67 -1.30
C SER A 43 3.82 -2.98 -0.91
N GLU A 44 4.20 -4.04 -1.58
CA GLU A 44 3.74 -5.36 -1.22
C GLU A 44 4.42 -5.81 0.07
N VAL A 45 3.68 -6.57 0.85
CA VAL A 45 4.12 -7.11 2.13
C VAL A 45 4.18 -8.62 2.00
N VAL A 46 5.27 -9.20 2.46
CA VAL A 46 5.41 -10.66 2.49
C VAL A 46 4.31 -11.21 3.39
N PRO A 47 3.46 -12.12 2.90
CA PRO A 47 2.38 -12.66 3.71
C PRO A 47 2.89 -13.22 5.02
N GLY A 48 2.21 -12.87 6.11
CA GLY A 48 2.59 -13.33 7.43
C GLY A 48 3.62 -12.48 8.13
N SER A 49 4.21 -11.50 7.46
CA SER A 49 5.22 -10.64 8.10
C SER A 49 4.63 -9.43 8.82
N HIS A 50 3.36 -9.17 8.64
CA HIS A 50 2.69 -8.00 9.23
C HIS A 50 1.99 -8.39 10.53
N SER A 51 2.11 -7.57 11.54
CA SER A 51 1.42 -7.76 12.83
C SER A 51 0.90 -6.44 13.34
N TRP A 52 -0.32 -6.44 13.86
CA TRP A 52 -0.81 -5.28 14.58
C TRP A 52 -0.19 -5.30 15.97
N THR A 53 0.50 -4.23 16.33
CA THR A 53 1.15 -4.17 17.65
C THR A 53 0.32 -3.41 18.68
N SER A 54 -0.64 -2.57 18.23
CA SER A 54 -1.65 -2.02 19.12
C SER A 54 -2.83 -1.57 18.29
N GLY A 55 -4.01 -1.56 18.87
CA GLY A 55 -5.20 -1.03 18.24
C GLY A 55 -5.79 -1.89 17.15
N ALA A 56 -5.50 -3.20 17.14
CA ALA A 56 -6.08 -4.08 16.12
C ALA A 56 -7.60 -4.00 16.12
N GLU A 57 -8.20 -3.85 17.29
CA GLU A 57 -9.65 -3.74 17.42
C GLU A 57 -10.19 -2.44 16.82
N ASN A 58 -9.32 -1.50 16.53
CA ASN A 58 -9.71 -0.21 15.94
C ASN A 58 -9.58 -0.22 14.41
N VAL A 59 -9.18 -1.34 13.82
CA VAL A 59 -9.06 -1.48 12.39
C VAL A 59 -10.38 -2.00 11.84
N ARG A 60 -10.84 -1.37 10.75
CA ARG A 60 -12.01 -1.84 10.01
C ARG A 60 -11.58 -2.17 8.60
N PHE A 61 -12.30 -3.08 7.98
CA PHE A 61 -11.98 -3.53 6.63
C PHE A 61 -13.15 -3.26 5.70
N TYR A 62 -12.82 -2.84 4.49
CA TYR A 62 -13.82 -2.68 3.44
C TYR A 62 -13.35 -3.51 2.25
N GLU A 63 -14.15 -4.50 1.85
CA GLU A 63 -13.79 -5.34 0.71
C GLU A 63 -14.40 -4.78 -0.55
N THR A 64 -13.60 -4.59 -1.57
CA THR A 64 -14.06 -4.03 -2.83
C THR A 64 -14.44 -5.12 -3.82
N ALA A 65 -13.94 -6.32 -3.61
CA ALA A 65 -14.24 -7.51 -4.43
C ALA A 65 -13.85 -8.71 -3.57
N PRO A 66 -14.34 -9.89 -3.87
CA PRO A 66 -13.97 -11.07 -3.09
C PRO A 66 -12.45 -11.21 -3.00
N GLY A 67 -11.95 -11.28 -1.80
CA GLY A 67 -10.53 -11.43 -1.54
C GLY A 67 -9.72 -10.15 -1.64
N TRP A 68 -10.33 -8.99 -1.91
CA TRP A 68 -9.59 -7.75 -2.00
C TRP A 68 -10.27 -6.64 -1.22
N GLY A 69 -9.52 -5.97 -0.41
CA GLY A 69 -10.06 -4.89 0.40
C GLY A 69 -8.96 -4.02 0.98
N MET A 70 -9.36 -3.11 1.84
CA MET A 70 -8.45 -2.22 2.53
C MET A 70 -8.76 -2.19 4.01
N GLY A 71 -7.73 -1.99 4.82
CA GLY A 71 -7.87 -1.81 6.26
C GLY A 71 -7.62 -0.36 6.64
N PHE A 72 -8.44 0.18 7.52
CA PHE A 72 -8.32 1.58 7.92
C PHE A 72 -8.64 1.75 9.40
N CYS A 73 -8.15 2.84 9.98
CA CYS A 73 -8.44 3.17 11.37
C CYS A 73 -9.84 3.73 11.48
N LYS A 74 -10.68 3.14 12.33
CA LYS A 74 -12.07 3.63 12.46
C LYS A 74 -12.16 5.00 13.11
N THR A 75 -11.12 5.42 13.83
CA THR A 75 -11.13 6.70 14.54
C THR A 75 -10.69 7.84 13.66
N CYS A 76 -9.58 7.70 12.95
CA CYS A 76 -9.06 8.81 12.15
C CYS A 76 -9.18 8.58 10.63
N GLY A 77 -9.56 7.39 10.21
CA GLY A 77 -9.77 7.10 8.79
C GLY A 77 -8.54 6.79 7.98
N THR A 78 -7.35 6.75 8.58
CA THR A 78 -6.13 6.44 7.83
C THR A 78 -6.25 5.07 7.16
N THR A 79 -6.03 5.01 5.86
CA THR A 79 -5.95 3.73 5.16
C THR A 79 -4.57 3.15 5.39
N LEU A 80 -4.52 1.98 6.00
CA LEU A 80 -3.26 1.40 6.47
C LEU A 80 -2.70 0.33 5.56
N CYS A 81 -3.56 -0.45 4.95
CA CYS A 81 -3.12 -1.64 4.24
C CYS A 81 -4.12 -2.12 3.22
N GLY A 82 -3.65 -2.97 2.33
CA GLY A 82 -4.50 -3.77 1.45
C GLY A 82 -4.59 -5.17 2.01
N VAL A 83 -5.76 -5.79 1.89
CA VAL A 83 -5.99 -7.12 2.40
C VAL A 83 -6.68 -8.00 1.37
N ALA A 84 -6.42 -9.29 1.45
CA ALA A 84 -7.14 -10.29 0.71
C ALA A 84 -7.62 -11.28 1.77
N GLY A 85 -8.90 -11.25 2.07
CA GLY A 85 -9.42 -11.97 3.24
C GLY A 85 -8.82 -11.39 4.50
N ASP A 86 -8.19 -12.24 5.29
CA ASP A 86 -7.54 -11.77 6.53
C ASP A 86 -6.04 -11.60 6.36
N THR A 87 -5.52 -11.67 5.14
CA THR A 87 -4.09 -11.53 4.91
C THR A 87 -3.78 -10.12 4.45
N VAL A 88 -2.85 -9.46 5.13
CA VAL A 88 -2.34 -8.17 4.69
C VAL A 88 -1.33 -8.44 3.59
N HIS A 89 -1.59 -7.90 2.38
CA HIS A 89 -0.72 -8.11 1.24
C HIS A 89 0.00 -6.83 0.80
N GLY A 90 -0.38 -5.70 1.34
CA GLY A 90 0.25 -4.42 1.00
C GLY A 90 0.15 -3.43 2.13
N VAL A 91 1.06 -2.50 2.18
CA VAL A 91 1.07 -1.43 3.18
C VAL A 91 1.13 -0.10 2.46
N THR A 92 0.42 0.90 3.00
CA THR A 92 0.49 2.25 2.47
C THR A 92 1.79 2.89 2.94
N LEU A 93 2.58 3.38 2.01
CA LEU A 93 3.92 3.87 2.37
C LEU A 93 3.89 5.08 3.28
N GLY A 94 2.86 5.91 3.16
CA GLY A 94 2.74 7.08 4.02
C GLY A 94 2.53 6.76 5.50
N THR A 95 2.17 5.53 5.85
CA THR A 95 1.96 5.15 7.24
C THR A 95 3.18 4.46 7.86
N VAL A 96 4.23 4.22 7.09
CA VAL A 96 5.46 3.62 7.61
C VAL A 96 6.27 4.70 8.32
N ASP A 97 6.81 4.37 9.50
CA ASP A 97 7.66 5.30 10.23
C ASP A 97 9.03 5.34 9.59
N GLY A 98 9.56 6.53 9.41
CA GLY A 98 10.92 6.70 8.90
C GLY A 98 11.07 6.25 7.45
N ASP A 99 12.21 5.71 7.13
CA ASP A 99 12.53 5.29 5.77
C ASP A 99 12.10 3.84 5.58
N PRO A 100 11.19 3.56 4.67
CA PRO A 100 10.73 2.19 4.44
C PRO A 100 11.75 1.32 3.68
N GLY A 101 12.85 1.90 3.23
CA GLY A 101 13.86 1.15 2.49
C GLY A 101 13.51 0.91 1.03
N VAL A 102 12.47 1.56 0.52
CA VAL A 102 12.04 1.45 -0.88
C VAL A 102 11.73 2.82 -1.42
N VAL A 103 11.72 2.94 -2.74
CA VAL A 103 11.28 4.15 -3.42
C VAL A 103 10.18 3.77 -4.39
N ILE A 104 9.47 4.76 -4.91
CA ILE A 104 8.48 4.51 -5.94
C ILE A 104 9.24 4.12 -7.21
N GLY A 105 9.10 2.87 -7.59
CA GLY A 105 9.78 2.33 -8.75
C GLY A 105 8.90 2.23 -9.99
N ALA A 106 7.59 2.48 -9.84
CA ALA A 106 6.68 2.49 -10.99
C ALA A 106 5.40 3.23 -10.64
N HIS A 107 4.84 3.89 -11.63
CA HIS A 107 3.51 4.47 -11.57
C HIS A 107 2.60 3.64 -12.47
N ILE A 108 1.45 3.23 -11.96
CA ILE A 108 0.51 2.41 -12.73
C ILE A 108 -0.83 3.11 -12.87
N PHE A 109 -1.56 2.72 -13.90
CA PHE A 109 -2.85 3.32 -14.25
C PHE A 109 -2.76 4.82 -14.46
N VAL A 110 -1.67 5.25 -15.11
CA VAL A 110 -1.45 6.69 -15.30
C VAL A 110 -2.45 7.28 -16.31
N ASP A 111 -3.08 6.45 -17.15
CA ASP A 111 -4.11 6.95 -18.05
C ASP A 111 -5.33 7.43 -17.28
N SER A 112 -5.47 7.04 -16.02
CA SER A 112 -6.57 7.45 -15.15
C SER A 112 -6.14 8.51 -14.14
N LYS A 113 -4.93 9.06 -14.27
CA LYS A 113 -4.44 10.02 -13.28
C LYS A 113 -5.33 11.25 -13.24
N ALA A 114 -5.36 11.90 -12.12
CA ALA A 114 -6.13 13.12 -11.94
C ALA A 114 -5.59 14.21 -12.87
N PRO A 115 -6.48 14.98 -13.51
CA PRO A 115 -6.01 16.03 -14.46
C PRO A 115 -5.24 17.15 -13.76
N TRP A 116 -5.40 17.29 -12.47
CA TRP A 116 -4.70 18.33 -11.71
C TRP A 116 -3.36 17.83 -11.15
N ASP A 117 -3.00 16.59 -11.41
CA ASP A 117 -1.76 16.04 -10.87
C ASP A 117 -0.67 16.01 -11.94
N HIS A 118 0.56 16.21 -11.50
CA HIS A 118 1.73 16.08 -12.37
C HIS A 118 2.63 15.02 -11.74
N ILE A 119 2.87 13.93 -12.47
CA ILE A 119 3.74 12.86 -11.98
C ILE A 119 5.17 13.26 -12.28
N GLY A 120 5.95 13.49 -11.23
CA GLY A 120 7.35 13.84 -11.36
C GLY A 120 8.27 12.66 -11.27
N GLY A 121 9.56 12.90 -11.44
CA GLY A 121 10.57 11.86 -11.35
C GLY A 121 10.69 11.07 -12.64
N ASP A 122 11.52 10.03 -12.58
CA ASP A 122 11.82 9.23 -13.75
C ASP A 122 11.44 7.77 -13.61
N ALA A 123 10.63 7.42 -12.62
CA ALA A 123 10.14 6.06 -12.50
C ALA A 123 9.23 5.74 -13.70
N PRO A 124 9.28 4.53 -14.21
CA PRO A 124 8.44 4.15 -15.33
C PRO A 124 6.97 4.38 -15.07
N GLN A 125 6.26 4.79 -16.11
CA GLN A 125 4.83 5.05 -16.04
C GLN A 125 4.11 4.11 -17.00
N TYR A 126 3.09 3.42 -16.50
CA TYR A 126 2.35 2.45 -17.28
C TYR A 126 0.88 2.86 -17.35
N ALA A 127 0.30 2.74 -18.54
CA ALA A 127 -1.09 3.12 -18.77
C ALA A 127 -2.03 2.36 -17.84
N GLU A 128 -1.74 1.09 -17.62
CA GLU A 128 -2.50 0.23 -16.72
C GLU A 128 -1.52 -0.48 -15.78
N HIS A 129 -1.49 -1.81 -15.79
CA HIS A 129 -0.59 -2.55 -14.91
C HIS A 129 0.84 -2.48 -15.40
N ALA A 130 1.79 -2.54 -14.48
CA ALA A 130 3.19 -2.71 -14.84
C ALA A 130 3.41 -4.16 -15.30
N PRO A 131 4.46 -4.40 -16.08
CA PRO A 131 4.81 -5.77 -16.44
C PRO A 131 5.10 -6.57 -15.17
N GLN A 132 4.78 -7.87 -15.24
CA GLN A 132 5.03 -8.70 -14.11
C GLN A 132 6.52 -8.81 -13.92
N ARG A 133 6.98 -8.73 -12.66
CA ARG A 133 8.36 -8.84 -12.42
C ARG A 133 8.80 -10.22 -12.56
N SER A 134 9.93 -10.37 -13.12
CA SER A 134 10.47 -11.64 -13.14
C SER A 134 10.97 -11.92 -11.76
N ASN A 135 10.77 -13.05 -11.20
CA ASN A 135 11.02 -13.20 -10.01
C ASN A 135 12.08 -13.68 -9.60
N SER A 136 12.33 -13.43 -8.95
CA SER A 136 13.28 -13.55 -8.28
C SER A 136 13.22 -14.67 -7.47
N ALA A 137 14.07 -14.85 -6.77
CA ALA A 137 14.22 -15.93 -5.95
C ALA A 137 13.04 -16.19 -5.12
N ASN A 138 12.21 -15.23 -5.01
CA ASN A 138 11.13 -15.42 -4.19
C ASN A 138 9.91 -15.73 -4.86
N GLY A 139 9.90 -16.02 -6.03
CA GLY A 139 8.71 -16.30 -6.73
C GLY A 139 8.12 -15.11 -7.32
N GLU A 140 7.01 -15.16 -7.79
CA GLU A 140 6.46 -14.18 -8.46
C GLU A 140 5.69 -13.36 -7.71
N ILE A 141 5.62 -12.17 -7.94
CA ILE A 141 4.79 -11.26 -7.31
C ILE A 141 3.95 -10.68 -8.35
N ASN A 142 2.72 -10.83 -8.27
CA ASN A 142 1.81 -10.36 -9.31
C ASN A 142 1.02 -9.15 -8.93
#